data_444798a5f4f6d43069f49c1876706c43
#
_entry.id   444798a5f4f6d43069f49c1876706c43
#
_cell.length_a   1.000
_cell.length_b   1.000
_cell.length_c   1.000
_cell.angle_alpha   90.00
_cell.angle_beta   90.00
_cell.angle_gamma   90.00
#
_symmetry.space_group_name_H-M   'P 1'
#
loop_
_entity.id
_entity.type
_entity.pdbx_description
1 polymer ?
#
loop_
_entity_poly.entity_id
_entity_poly.type
_entity_poly.pdbx_seq_one_letter_code
_entity_poly.pdbx_strand_id
1 'polypeptide(L)'
;MKIKILVPIYNDWQSASKLLGEIDNNISDLDHEISVIIVNDASTHDRQEEKRDFKNLHSIKILNMKINQGHARCIATGLKYIFEKEEFDYAIPMDGDGEDLSLIHI
;
A
#
# COMPACT_ATOMS: atom_id res chain seq x y z
N MET A 1 -12.89 4.73 -11.25
CA MET A 1 -13.10 4.26 -9.86
C MET A 1 -11.89 4.60 -9.01
N LYS A 2 -12.11 4.76 -7.73
CA LYS A 2 -11.03 5.00 -6.76
C LYS A 2 -10.72 3.71 -6.04
N ILE A 3 -9.52 3.18 -6.26
CA ILE A 3 -9.08 1.92 -5.69
C ILE A 3 -7.94 2.21 -4.71
N LYS A 4 -8.10 1.73 -3.48
CA LYS A 4 -7.09 1.86 -2.42
C LYS A 4 -6.46 0.49 -2.17
N ILE A 5 -5.16 0.39 -2.37
CA ILE A 5 -4.39 -0.82 -2.08
C ILE A 5 -3.75 -0.65 -0.72
N LEU A 6 -3.97 -1.61 0.17
CA LEU A 6 -3.51 -1.58 1.54
C LEU A 6 -2.39 -2.59 1.74
N VAL A 7 -1.22 -2.11 2.15
CA VAL A 7 -0.03 -2.96 2.30
C VAL A 7 0.53 -2.81 3.71
N PRO A 8 0.39 -3.83 4.58
CA PRO A 8 1.07 -3.82 5.88
C PRO A 8 2.53 -4.22 5.72
N ILE A 9 3.43 -3.54 6.42
CA ILE A 9 4.86 -3.87 6.41
C ILE A 9 5.44 -3.83 7.83
N TYR A 10 6.48 -4.64 8.04
CA TYR A 10 7.34 -4.57 9.21
C TYR A 10 8.80 -4.78 8.77
N ASN A 11 9.60 -3.72 8.84
CA ASN A 11 11.02 -3.68 8.46
C ASN A 11 11.35 -4.03 7.00
N ASP A 12 10.38 -4.40 6.20
CA ASP A 12 10.59 -4.84 4.82
C ASP A 12 10.31 -3.74 3.79
N TRP A 13 10.99 -2.63 3.97
CA TRP A 13 10.85 -1.47 3.08
C TRP A 13 11.28 -1.76 1.65
N GLN A 14 12.26 -2.64 1.48
CA GLN A 14 12.77 -3.00 0.15
C GLN A 14 11.71 -3.74 -0.66
N SER A 15 11.03 -4.73 -0.06
CA SER A 15 9.94 -5.44 -0.72
C SER A 15 8.75 -4.51 -0.99
N ALA A 16 8.44 -3.60 -0.07
CA ALA A 16 7.38 -2.62 -0.27
C ALA A 16 7.70 -1.71 -1.46
N SER A 17 8.92 -1.22 -1.57
CA SER A 17 9.36 -0.37 -2.68
C SER A 17 9.27 -1.11 -4.02
N LYS A 18 9.69 -2.35 -4.05
CA LYS A 18 9.59 -3.21 -5.23
C LYS A 18 8.14 -3.42 -5.64
N LEU A 19 7.26 -3.70 -4.66
CA LEU A 19 5.83 -3.88 -4.91
C LEU A 19 5.21 -2.62 -5.50
N LEU A 20 5.53 -1.45 -4.97
CA LEU A 20 5.03 -0.18 -5.50
C LEU A 20 5.42 0.01 -6.96
N GLY A 21 6.67 -0.30 -7.31
CA GLY A 21 7.14 -0.23 -8.70
C GLY A 21 6.39 -1.19 -9.62
N GLU A 22 6.13 -2.41 -9.16
CA GLU A 22 5.39 -3.41 -9.92
C GLU A 22 3.92 -3.02 -10.11
N ILE A 23 3.28 -2.48 -9.08
CA ILE A 23 1.92 -1.95 -9.18
C ILE A 23 1.89 -0.82 -10.20
N ASP A 24 2.79 0.14 -10.09
CA ASP A 24 2.84 1.30 -10.97
C ASP A 24 2.99 0.88 -12.45
N ASN A 25 3.82 -0.11 -12.73
CA ASN A 25 4.02 -0.62 -14.07
C ASN A 25 2.80 -1.38 -14.62
N ASN A 26 2.04 -2.06 -13.76
CA ASN A 26 0.91 -2.89 -14.18
C ASN A 26 -0.39 -2.13 -14.35
N ILE A 27 -0.49 -0.90 -13.84
CA ILE A 27 -1.71 -0.10 -13.89
C ILE A 27 -1.68 1.00 -14.96
N SER A 28 -0.66 1.03 -15.79
CA SER A 28 -0.49 2.09 -16.79
C SER A 28 -1.66 2.24 -17.77
N ASP A 29 -2.35 1.15 -18.05
CA ASP A 29 -3.49 1.13 -19.00
C ASP A 29 -4.85 1.18 -18.30
N LEU A 30 -4.87 1.29 -16.97
CA LEU A 30 -6.12 1.35 -16.22
C LEU A 30 -6.63 2.79 -16.10
N ASP A 31 -7.90 2.99 -16.40
CA ASP A 31 -8.56 4.30 -16.27
C ASP A 31 -9.19 4.45 -14.88
N HIS A 32 -8.36 4.23 -13.83
CA HIS A 32 -8.78 4.31 -12.45
C HIS A 32 -7.73 5.04 -11.61
N GLU A 33 -8.20 5.76 -10.58
CA GLU A 33 -7.32 6.30 -9.55
C GLU A 33 -6.90 5.19 -8.60
N ILE A 34 -5.63 4.80 -8.63
CA ILE A 34 -5.08 3.79 -7.75
C ILE A 34 -4.10 4.44 -6.79
N SER A 35 -4.41 4.34 -5.51
CA SER A 35 -3.57 4.84 -4.42
C SER A 35 -3.15 3.70 -3.52
N VAL A 36 -1.96 3.81 -2.94
CA VAL A 36 -1.44 2.81 -2.00
C VAL A 36 -1.36 3.41 -0.61
N ILE A 37 -1.82 2.67 0.37
CA ILE A 37 -1.69 3.01 1.78
C ILE A 37 -0.84 1.92 2.42
N ILE A 38 0.34 2.31 2.87
CA ILE A 38 1.26 1.43 3.57
C ILE A 38 1.01 1.60 5.07
N VAL A 39 0.75 0.50 5.76
CA VAL A 39 0.65 0.51 7.22
C VAL A 39 1.96 -0.03 7.77
N ASN A 40 2.76 0.86 8.35
CA ASN A 40 4.02 0.52 8.97
C ASN A 40 3.77 0.04 10.41
N ASP A 41 4.01 -1.24 10.65
CA ASP A 41 3.76 -1.89 11.95
C ASP A 41 4.90 -1.64 12.95
N ALA A 42 5.21 -0.38 13.19
CA ALA A 42 6.26 0.08 14.10
C ALA A 42 7.63 -0.52 13.75
N SER A 43 8.03 -0.39 12.48
CA SER A 43 9.33 -0.86 12.02
C SER A 43 10.47 -0.22 12.80
N THR A 44 11.49 -1.03 13.12
CA THR A 44 12.68 -0.56 13.80
C THR A 44 13.75 -0.03 12.85
N HIS A 45 13.62 -0.33 11.56
CA HIS A 45 14.50 0.18 10.52
C HIS A 45 13.84 1.36 9.80
N ASP A 46 14.61 2.40 9.59
CA ASP A 46 14.12 3.57 8.86
C ASP A 46 13.89 3.26 7.40
N ARG A 47 12.85 3.87 6.86
CA ARG A 47 12.60 3.86 5.43
C ARG A 47 13.78 4.51 4.73
N GLN A 48 14.39 3.79 3.80
CA GLN A 48 15.33 4.41 2.88
C GLN A 48 14.55 5.18 1.82
N GLU A 49 14.79 6.48 1.76
CA GLU A 49 14.17 7.31 0.74
C GLU A 49 14.70 6.92 -0.63
N GLU A 50 13.96 6.08 -1.32
CA GLU A 50 14.17 5.91 -2.75
C GLU A 50 13.34 6.97 -3.47
N LYS A 51 14.02 7.85 -4.18
CA LYS A 51 13.36 8.81 -5.05
C LYS A 51 12.89 8.08 -6.31
N ARG A 52 11.77 7.38 -6.20
CA ARG A 52 11.07 6.84 -7.36
C ARG A 52 9.91 7.75 -7.67
N ASP A 53 9.90 8.26 -8.89
CA ASP A 53 8.73 8.94 -9.43
C ASP A 53 7.80 7.87 -10.01
N PHE A 54 6.65 7.69 -9.35
CA PHE A 54 5.62 6.80 -9.85
C PHE A 54 4.75 7.56 -10.85
N LYS A 55 4.57 7.00 -12.04
CA LYS A 55 3.85 7.66 -13.13
C LYS A 55 2.35 7.43 -13.10
N ASN A 56 1.92 6.29 -12.57
CA ASN A 56 0.54 5.82 -12.68
C ASN A 56 -0.19 5.78 -11.35
N LEU A 57 0.54 5.68 -10.23
CA LEU A 57 -0.06 5.74 -8.90
C LEU A 57 -0.51 7.15 -8.58
N HIS A 58 -1.76 7.29 -8.14
CA HIS A 58 -2.35 8.58 -7.79
C HIS A 58 -1.71 9.17 -6.53
N SER A 59 -1.57 8.35 -5.50
CA SER A 59 -0.93 8.77 -4.24
C SER A 59 -0.41 7.58 -3.46
N ILE A 60 0.55 7.86 -2.58
CA ILE A 60 1.09 6.89 -1.62
C ILE A 60 1.07 7.53 -0.25
N LYS A 61 0.42 6.88 0.71
CA LYS A 61 0.37 7.33 2.11
C LYS A 61 0.95 6.27 3.01
N ILE A 62 1.57 6.70 4.09
CA ILE A 62 2.14 5.81 5.10
C ILE A 62 1.48 6.10 6.43
N LEU A 63 0.86 5.07 7.01
CA LEU A 63 0.31 5.10 8.36
C LEU A 63 1.30 4.41 9.28
N ASN A 64 1.75 5.10 10.33
CA ASN A 64 2.70 4.55 11.28
C ASN A 64 2.00 4.10 12.54
N MET A 65 2.08 2.80 12.84
CA MET A 65 1.61 2.26 14.11
C MET A 65 2.59 2.65 15.22
N LYS A 66 2.09 2.96 16.40
CA LYS A 66 2.92 3.33 17.55
C LYS A 66 3.67 2.15 18.13
N ILE A 67 3.05 0.97 18.09
CA ILE A 67 3.64 -0.29 18.56
C ILE A 67 3.33 -1.38 17.56
N ASN A 68 4.15 -2.43 17.53
CA ASN A 68 3.92 -3.59 16.69
C ASN A 68 2.65 -4.31 17.13
N GLN A 69 1.69 -4.46 16.22
CA GLN A 69 0.37 -5.06 16.47
C GLN A 69 0.15 -6.35 15.70
N GLY A 70 0.99 -6.65 14.73
CA GLY A 70 0.84 -7.77 13.84
C GLY A 70 0.06 -7.44 12.57
N HIS A 71 0.18 -8.33 11.60
CA HIS A 71 -0.31 -8.16 10.23
C HIS A 71 -1.83 -7.91 10.18
N ALA A 72 -2.62 -8.74 10.88
CA ALA A 72 -4.08 -8.61 10.86
C ALA A 72 -4.55 -7.28 11.45
N ARG A 73 -3.90 -6.80 12.50
CA ARG A 73 -4.23 -5.51 13.11
C ARG A 73 -3.88 -4.35 12.19
N CYS A 74 -2.80 -4.44 11.45
CA CYS A 74 -2.42 -3.42 10.48
C CYS A 74 -3.44 -3.32 9.36
N ILE A 75 -3.92 -4.45 8.85
CA ILE A 75 -4.97 -4.47 7.83
C ILE A 75 -6.25 -3.85 8.39
N ALA A 76 -6.67 -4.23 9.59
CA ALA A 76 -7.87 -3.68 10.22
C ALA A 76 -7.77 -2.17 10.42
N THR A 77 -6.62 -1.69 10.90
CA THR A 77 -6.37 -0.26 11.11
C THR A 77 -6.38 0.50 9.79
N GLY A 78 -5.76 -0.03 8.76
CA GLY A 78 -5.74 0.58 7.44
C GLY A 78 -7.12 0.65 6.80
N LEU A 79 -7.91 -0.41 6.92
CA LEU A 79 -9.29 -0.42 6.43
C LEU A 79 -10.16 0.61 7.16
N LYS A 80 -10.01 0.70 8.47
CA LYS A 80 -10.72 1.72 9.26
C LYS A 80 -10.36 3.13 8.79
N TYR A 81 -9.08 3.39 8.58
CA TYR A 81 -8.61 4.68 8.06
C TYR A 81 -9.23 5.00 6.70
N ILE A 82 -9.22 4.04 5.78
CA ILE A 82 -9.79 4.22 4.44
C ILE A 82 -11.27 4.55 4.55
N PHE A 83 -12.01 3.79 5.36
CA PHE A 83 -13.43 3.99 5.55
C PHE A 83 -13.79 5.37 6.12
N GLU A 84 -13.00 5.85 7.07
CA GLU A 84 -13.30 7.10 7.78
C GLU A 84 -12.74 8.34 7.08
N LYS A 85 -11.62 8.22 6.37
CA LYS A 85 -10.85 9.38 5.90
C LYS A 85 -10.70 9.48 4.38
N GLU A 86 -11.00 8.42 3.65
CA GLU A 86 -10.76 8.39 2.21
C GLU A 86 -12.05 8.13 1.44
N GLU A 87 -12.13 8.73 0.24
CA GLU A 87 -13.12 8.33 -0.74
C GLU A 87 -12.60 7.14 -1.53
N PHE A 88 -13.40 6.08 -1.65
CA PHE A 88 -12.98 4.88 -2.36
C PHE A 88 -14.17 4.10 -2.90
N ASP A 89 -13.92 3.35 -3.97
CA ASP A 89 -14.87 2.36 -4.50
C ASP A 89 -14.46 0.96 -4.04
N TYR A 90 -13.15 0.69 -4.02
CA TYR A 90 -12.61 -0.61 -3.58
C TYR A 90 -11.39 -0.42 -2.69
N ALA A 91 -11.28 -1.27 -1.68
CA ALA A 91 -10.09 -1.40 -0.85
C ALA A 91 -9.56 -2.82 -0.96
N ILE A 92 -8.29 -2.98 -1.36
CA ILE A 92 -7.69 -4.29 -1.63
C ILE A 92 -6.47 -4.48 -0.74
N PRO A 93 -6.53 -5.36 0.28
CA PRO A 93 -5.35 -5.71 1.04
C PRO A 93 -4.39 -6.55 0.20
N MET A 94 -3.10 -6.28 0.32
CA MET A 94 -2.03 -7.04 -0.33
C MET A 94 -0.89 -7.28 0.62
N ASP A 95 -0.23 -8.43 0.49
CA ASP A 95 1.03 -8.67 1.19
C ASP A 95 2.16 -7.90 0.55
N GLY A 96 3.07 -7.37 1.40
CA GLY A 96 4.20 -6.57 0.95
C GLY A 96 5.23 -7.33 0.11
N ASP A 97 5.12 -8.66 0.02
CA ASP A 97 6.01 -9.49 -0.80
C ASP A 97 5.59 -9.61 -2.27
N GLY A 98 4.43 -9.04 -2.63
CA GLY A 98 3.96 -9.02 -4.01
C GLY A 98 3.27 -10.29 -4.50
N GLU A 99 2.98 -11.24 -3.63
CA GLU A 99 2.32 -12.51 -4.03
C GLU A 99 0.92 -12.29 -4.61
N ASP A 100 0.25 -11.22 -4.21
CA ASP A 100 -1.14 -10.94 -4.57
C ASP A 100 -1.28 -9.97 -5.76
N LEU A 101 -0.23 -9.81 -6.56
CA LEU A 101 -0.26 -8.91 -7.72
C LEU A 101 -1.39 -9.23 -8.72
N SER A 102 -1.83 -10.48 -8.77
CA SER A 102 -2.94 -10.90 -9.64
C SER A 102 -4.26 -10.19 -9.31
N LEU A 103 -4.43 -9.67 -8.10
CA LEU A 103 -5.61 -8.92 -7.69
C LEU A 103 -5.74 -7.56 -8.39
N ILE A 104 -4.66 -7.07 -8.99
CA ILE A 104 -4.63 -5.80 -9.72
C ILE A 104 -5.27 -5.94 -11.11
N HIS A 105 -5.32 -7.13 -11.63
CA HIS A 105 -5.88 -7.43 -12.95
C HIS A 105 -7.40 -7.62 -12.87
N ILE A 106 -8.07 -6.58 -12.51
CA ILE A 106 -9.54 -6.60 -12.40
C ILE A 106 -10.17 -6.13 -13.71
#